data_cac73577456a8fa5e86788d8c864ac38
#
_entry.id   cac73577456a8fa5e86788d8c864ac38
#
_cell.length_a   1.000
_cell.length_b   1.000
_cell.length_c   1.000
_cell.angle_alpha   90.00
_cell.angle_beta   90.00
_cell.angle_gamma   90.00
#
_symmetry.space_group_name_H-M   'P 1'
#
loop_
_entity.id
_entity.type
_entity.pdbx_description
1 polymer ?
#
loop_
_entity_poly.entity_id
_entity_poly.type
_entity_poly.pdbx_seq_one_letter_code
_entity_poly.pdbx_strand_id
1 'polypeptide(L)' 'MNRRNKTIEYRNRQIYAEYIAHIRNGLPVMDAYAACGNSYDLSEESIRKIVAEQARAGP' A
#
# COMPACT_ATOMS: atom_id res chain seq x y z
N MET A 1 -24.11 2.78 6.56
CA MET A 1 -22.90 3.21 5.83
C MET A 1 -21.72 3.30 6.77
N ASN A 2 -20.64 2.72 6.43
CA ASN A 2 -19.50 2.62 7.33
C ASN A 2 -18.37 3.53 6.88
N ARG A 3 -18.22 4.67 7.57
CA ARG A 3 -17.16 5.62 7.22
C ARG A 3 -15.78 5.02 7.39
N ARG A 4 -15.64 4.15 8.40
CA ARG A 4 -14.35 3.55 8.67
C ARG A 4 -13.86 2.74 7.47
N ASN A 5 -14.76 2.00 6.83
CA ASN A 5 -14.40 1.22 5.67
C ASN A 5 -13.95 2.10 4.52
N LYS A 6 -14.64 3.21 4.30
CA LYS A 6 -14.24 4.13 3.25
C LYS A 6 -12.85 4.71 3.53
N THR A 7 -12.58 5.06 4.78
CA THR A 7 -11.30 5.62 5.15
C THR A 7 -10.19 4.60 4.92
N ILE A 8 -10.44 3.34 5.28
CA ILE A 8 -9.45 2.29 5.09
C ILE A 8 -9.22 2.04 3.61
N GLU A 9 -10.29 2.02 2.83
CA GLU A 9 -10.15 1.81 1.38
C GLU A 9 -9.35 2.92 0.74
N TYR A 10 -9.62 4.16 1.13
CA TYR A 10 -8.88 5.29 0.60
C TYR A 10 -7.40 5.18 0.95
N ARG A 11 -7.12 4.88 2.22
CA ARG A 11 -5.75 4.71 2.66
C ARG A 11 -5.05 3.61 1.87
N ASN A 12 -5.72 2.49 1.67
CA ASN A 12 -5.12 1.36 0.99
C ASN A 12 -4.79 1.70 -0.46
N ARG A 13 -5.63 2.49 -1.11
CA ARG A 13 -5.32 2.93 -2.47
C ARG A 13 -4.12 3.86 -2.49
N GLN A 14 -4.00 4.71 -1.48
CA GLN A 14 -2.83 5.59 -1.39
C GLN A 14 -1.56 4.79 -1.16
N ILE A 15 -1.64 3.77 -0.32
CA ILE A 15 -0.50 2.91 -0.07
C ILE A 15 -0.05 2.23 -1.37
N TYR A 16 -0.99 1.72 -2.13
CA TYR A 16 -0.67 1.06 -3.38
C TYR A 16 -0.03 2.04 -4.37
N ALA A 17 -0.56 3.25 -4.45
CA ALA A 17 -0.01 4.26 -5.34
C ALA A 17 1.43 4.60 -4.96
N GLU A 18 1.71 4.73 -3.66
CA GLU A 18 3.08 4.99 -3.22
C GLU A 18 4.00 3.81 -3.52
N TYR A 19 3.50 2.61 -3.30
CA TYR A 19 4.27 1.42 -3.61
C TYR A 19 4.68 1.40 -5.09
N ILE A 20 3.73 1.66 -5.97
CA ILE A 20 4.00 1.66 -7.41
C ILE A 20 5.01 2.76 -7.74
N ALA A 21 4.88 3.94 -7.12
CA ALA A 21 5.81 5.02 -7.36
C ALA A 21 7.24 4.63 -6.95
N HIS A 22 7.38 3.97 -5.80
CA HIS A 22 8.69 3.51 -5.36
C HIS A 22 9.28 2.50 -6.34
N ILE A 23 8.46 1.57 -6.82
CA ILE A 23 8.94 0.57 -7.78
C ILE A 23 9.40 1.26 -9.06
N ARG A 24 8.63 2.23 -9.54
CA ARG A 24 8.99 2.98 -10.74
C ARG A 24 10.28 3.77 -10.56
N ASN A 25 10.55 4.21 -9.35
CA ASN A 25 11.77 4.93 -9.03
C ASN A 25 12.96 4.02 -8.82
N GLY A 26 12.77 2.71 -8.93
CA GLY A 26 13.87 1.77 -8.88
C GLY A 26 14.11 1.12 -7.53
N LEU A 27 13.25 1.35 -6.54
CA LEU A 27 13.40 0.68 -5.26
C LEU A 27 13.12 -0.81 -5.40
N PRO A 28 13.93 -1.67 -4.76
CA PRO A 28 13.58 -3.08 -4.66
C PRO A 28 12.23 -3.26 -3.96
N VAL A 29 11.57 -4.37 -4.25
CA VAL A 29 10.24 -4.62 -3.72
C VAL A 29 10.21 -4.54 -2.20
N MET A 30 11.18 -5.18 -1.54
CA MET A 30 11.21 -5.18 -0.07
C MET A 30 11.41 -3.78 0.49
N ASP A 31 12.24 -2.97 -0.17
CA ASP A 31 12.45 -1.60 0.26
C ASP A 31 11.18 -0.78 0.09
N ALA A 32 10.44 -1.04 -0.98
CA ALA A 32 9.18 -0.33 -1.20
C ALA A 32 8.17 -0.67 -0.09
N TYR A 33 8.10 -1.94 0.31
CA TYR A 33 7.24 -2.32 1.42
C TYR A 33 7.64 -1.59 2.70
N ALA A 34 8.94 -1.54 2.98
CA ALA A 34 9.41 -0.89 4.20
C ALA A 34 9.11 0.61 4.18
N ALA A 35 9.32 1.24 3.03
CA ALA A 35 9.04 2.67 2.90
C ALA A 35 7.56 2.97 3.13
N CYS A 36 6.68 2.18 2.55
CA CYS A 36 5.24 2.36 2.75
C CYS A 36 4.86 2.10 4.21
N GLY A 37 5.45 1.07 4.82
CA GLY A 37 5.18 0.77 6.21
C GLY A 37 5.56 1.91 7.12
N ASN A 38 6.70 2.55 6.86
CA ASN A 38 7.13 3.69 7.64
C ASN A 38 6.20 4.89 7.45
N SER A 39 5.77 5.12 6.22
CA SER A 39 4.89 6.25 5.93
C SER A 39 3.53 6.13 6.62
N TYR A 40 3.02 4.91 6.73
CA TYR A 40 1.68 4.68 7.25
C TYR A 40 1.68 4.02 8.61
N ASP A 41 2.86 3.82 9.20
CA ASP A 41 2.99 3.21 10.53
C ASP A 41 2.38 1.81 10.54
N LEU A 42 2.69 1.03 9.52
CA LEU A 42 2.22 -0.33 9.38
C LEU A 42 3.41 -1.27 9.18
N SER A 43 3.22 -2.54 9.51
CA SER A 43 4.27 -3.53 9.29
C SER A 43 4.41 -3.81 7.79
N GLU A 44 5.59 -4.34 7.41
CA GLU A 44 5.81 -4.72 6.03
C GLU A 44 4.83 -5.77 5.57
N GLU A 45 4.48 -6.69 6.46
CA GLU A 45 3.53 -7.74 6.11
C GLU A 45 2.16 -7.15 5.82
N SER A 46 1.73 -6.18 6.62
CA SER A 46 0.47 -5.50 6.37
C SER A 46 0.48 -4.81 5.00
N ILE A 47 1.59 -4.13 4.69
CA ILE A 47 1.71 -3.46 3.39
C ILE A 47 1.65 -4.47 2.26
N ARG A 48 2.35 -5.60 2.41
CA ARG A 48 2.35 -6.62 1.37
C ARG A 48 0.95 -7.13 1.09
N LYS A 49 0.17 -7.35 2.14
CA LYS A 49 -1.20 -7.82 1.98
C LYS A 49 -2.07 -6.78 1.28
N ILE A 50 -1.90 -5.52 1.66
CA ILE A 50 -2.66 -4.42 1.06
C ILE A 50 -2.33 -4.31 -0.42
N VAL A 51 -1.04 -4.34 -0.75
CA VAL A 51 -0.61 -4.25 -2.13
C VAL A 51 -1.17 -5.40 -2.96
N ALA A 52 -1.12 -6.61 -2.41
CA ALA A 52 -1.63 -7.79 -3.12
C ALA A 52 -3.12 -7.65 -3.40
N GLU A 53 -3.87 -7.17 -2.41
CA GLU A 53 -5.31 -7.00 -2.58
C GLU A 53 -5.63 -5.93 -3.62
N GLN A 54 -4.93 -4.81 -3.57
CA GLN A 54 -5.15 -3.74 -4.53
C GLN A 54 -4.81 -4.18 -5.95
N ALA A 55 -3.73 -4.92 -6.10
CA ALA A 55 -3.33 -5.42 -7.40
C ALA A 55 -4.37 -6.40 -7.95
N ARG A 56 -4.93 -7.22 -7.08
CA ARG A 56 -5.94 -8.20 -7.49
C ARG A 56 -7.25 -7.53 -7.85
N ALA A 57 -7.63 -6.51 -7.08
CA ALA A 57 -8.85 -5.77 -7.36
C ALA A 57 -8.75 -5.08 -8.72
N GLY A 58 -7.54 -4.71 -9.09
CA GLY A 58 -7.27 -4.13 -10.39
C GLY A 58 -7.83 -2.74 -10.52
N PRO A 59 -7.58 -2.16 -11.66
CA PRO A 59 -8.18 -0.86 -11.96
C PRO A 59 -9.62 -1.01 -12.36
#